data_e7ddbde1a1e09880d15671eef037ea83
#
_entry.id   e7ddbde1a1e09880d15671eef037ea83
#
_cell.length_a   1.000
_cell.length_b   1.000
_cell.length_c   1.000
_cell.angle_alpha   90.00
_cell.angle_beta   90.00
_cell.angle_gamma   90.00
#
_symmetry.space_group_name_H-M   'P 1'
#
loop_
_entity.id
_entity.type
_entity.pdbx_description
1 polymer ?
#
loop_
_entity_poly.entity_id
_entity_poly.type
_entity_poly.pdbx_seq_one_letter_code
_entity_poly.pdbx_strand_id
1 'polypeptide(L)'
;MLQTLKKAWAIAELRKKIIFTALMLLIFRIGNAIPVPYVDTALLNSYLNGLSNTILGLYNVMSGGAFANATIFALGVQPYINSSIIIQLLTIAIPALERLASEGGEEGKKKIQSITRYATVAIAILQGWGYYALMKNYGILATTGVWPFLVIVVSFIAGSAFVMWMGEQITEFGIGNGISIILFAGILSRVPNMVSAGISMLRTDPTKWWAMLLVVVGILALLVLITWVNGAERRIPVQYAKRQVGRKLYGGQASTLPMKVNMSGVLPIIFAQSIAMIIPTIGAFARPKEGSFWESVVNAVDSKTVVYMIIYFLLIIAFSYFYATIQFNPIEIANNLKKNGGFIPGFRPGKPTSDFIKKVLGKITLFGAVYLGIVAILPLIIGRIVDVPTLSIGGTSVIIVVGVALETVQSLESQMLMRQYKGFLE
;
A
#
# COMPACT_ATOMS: atom_id res chain seq x y z
N MET A 1 21.83 3.71 -1.03
CA MET A 1 21.01 3.64 0.19
C MET A 1 21.81 3.82 1.48
N LEU A 2 22.81 2.98 1.83
CA LEU A 2 23.60 3.15 3.06
C LEU A 2 24.34 4.48 3.11
N GLN A 3 24.91 4.93 2.01
CA GLN A 3 25.59 6.24 1.94
C GLN A 3 24.60 7.40 2.10
N THR A 4 23.39 7.30 1.53
CA THR A 4 22.32 8.30 1.68
C THR A 4 21.88 8.40 3.13
N LEU A 5 21.66 7.26 3.82
CA LEU A 5 21.33 7.23 5.24
C LEU A 5 22.44 7.82 6.12
N LYS A 6 23.71 7.50 5.83
CA LYS A 6 24.86 8.06 6.55
C LYS A 6 24.96 9.58 6.39
N LYS A 7 24.75 10.10 5.18
CA LYS A 7 24.72 11.55 4.90
C LYS A 7 23.52 12.22 5.57
N ALA A 8 22.33 11.61 5.54
CA ALA A 8 21.13 12.12 6.19
C ALA A 8 21.31 12.17 7.72
N TRP A 9 21.96 11.17 8.33
CA TRP A 9 22.25 11.15 9.75
C TRP A 9 23.17 12.27 10.22
N ALA A 10 24.08 12.74 9.36
CA ALA A 10 24.98 13.86 9.65
C ALA A 10 24.21 15.19 9.78
N ILE A 11 23.05 15.32 9.18
CA ILE A 11 22.21 16.53 9.22
C ILE A 11 21.31 16.46 10.46
N ALA A 12 21.50 17.39 11.42
CA ALA A 12 20.83 17.37 12.72
C ALA A 12 19.29 17.31 12.64
N GLU A 13 18.67 18.01 11.70
CA GLU A 13 17.21 18.00 11.56
C GLU A 13 16.68 16.70 10.95
N LEU A 14 17.38 16.12 9.96
CA LEU A 14 17.01 14.84 9.39
C LEU A 14 17.19 13.72 10.41
N ARG A 15 18.24 13.80 11.22
CA ARG A 15 18.45 12.88 12.36
C ARG A 15 17.28 12.93 13.34
N LYS A 16 16.78 14.14 13.71
CA LYS A 16 15.59 14.27 14.57
C LYS A 16 14.37 13.59 13.97
N LYS A 17 14.12 13.77 12.66
CA LYS A 17 13.01 13.12 11.95
C LYS A 17 13.15 11.60 11.92
N ILE A 18 14.36 11.08 11.68
CA ILE A 18 14.65 9.63 11.70
C ILE A 18 14.35 9.05 13.09
N ILE A 19 14.86 9.71 14.14
CA ILE A 19 14.67 9.26 15.55
C ILE A 19 13.17 9.31 15.89
N PHE A 20 12.46 10.37 15.52
CA PHE A 20 11.01 10.48 15.74
C PHE A 20 10.25 9.34 15.08
N THR A 21 10.55 9.05 13.79
CA THR A 21 9.93 7.93 13.07
C THR A 21 10.22 6.59 13.75
N ALA A 22 11.47 6.35 14.15
CA ALA A 22 11.86 5.13 14.87
C ALA A 22 11.13 4.97 16.22
N LEU A 23 10.98 6.08 16.97
CA LEU A 23 10.24 6.08 18.24
C LEU A 23 8.76 5.76 18.04
N MET A 24 8.11 6.34 17.02
CA MET A 24 6.72 6.02 16.68
C MET A 24 6.55 4.54 16.28
N LEU A 25 7.49 3.98 15.51
CA LEU A 25 7.47 2.56 15.18
C LEU A 25 7.68 1.66 16.40
N LEU A 26 8.48 2.08 17.36
CA LEU A 26 8.65 1.37 18.62
C LEU A 26 7.35 1.35 19.42
N ILE A 27 6.64 2.48 19.54
CA ILE A 27 5.32 2.56 20.18
C ILE A 27 4.33 1.63 19.46
N PHE A 28 4.31 1.63 18.13
CA PHE A 28 3.49 0.72 17.33
C PHE A 28 3.80 -0.75 17.66
N ARG A 29 5.07 -1.12 17.81
CA ARG A 29 5.46 -2.50 18.19
C ARG A 29 5.04 -2.87 19.59
N ILE A 30 5.13 -1.96 20.55
CA ILE A 30 4.66 -2.20 21.93
C ILE A 30 3.15 -2.45 21.93
N GLY A 31 2.36 -1.62 21.25
CA GLY A 31 0.91 -1.81 21.17
C GLY A 31 0.49 -3.11 20.47
N ASN A 32 1.29 -3.58 19.50
CA ASN A 32 1.09 -4.89 18.86
C ASN A 32 1.38 -6.08 19.78
N ALA A 33 1.99 -5.88 20.94
CA ALA A 33 2.28 -6.93 21.92
C ALA A 33 1.21 -7.00 23.04
N ILE A 34 0.30 -6.03 23.14
CA ILE A 34 -0.70 -5.94 24.21
C ILE A 34 -2.03 -6.55 23.72
N PRO A 35 -2.41 -7.77 24.16
CA PRO A 35 -3.68 -8.38 23.78
C PRO A 35 -4.85 -7.68 24.47
N VAL A 36 -5.99 -7.66 23.80
CA VAL A 36 -7.24 -7.16 24.38
C VAL A 36 -7.78 -8.22 25.37
N PRO A 37 -8.30 -7.80 26.56
CA PRO A 37 -8.85 -8.73 27.53
C PRO A 37 -10.05 -9.51 26.98
N TYR A 38 -10.40 -10.64 27.63
CA TYR A 38 -11.49 -11.54 27.28
C TYR A 38 -11.33 -12.35 25.99
N VAL A 39 -10.17 -12.36 25.34
CA VAL A 39 -9.92 -13.12 24.12
C VAL A 39 -8.87 -14.20 24.38
N ASP A 40 -9.16 -15.44 23.98
CA ASP A 40 -8.18 -16.52 23.95
C ASP A 40 -7.32 -16.42 22.67
N THR A 41 -6.12 -15.89 22.83
CA THR A 41 -5.20 -15.64 21.71
C THR A 41 -4.66 -16.95 21.10
N ALA A 42 -4.58 -18.05 21.87
CA ALA A 42 -4.08 -19.33 21.36
C ALA A 42 -5.11 -19.97 20.41
N LEU A 43 -6.38 -20.00 20.82
CA LEU A 43 -7.48 -20.47 19.98
C LEU A 43 -7.64 -19.61 18.74
N LEU A 44 -7.55 -18.29 18.87
CA LEU A 44 -7.65 -17.36 17.74
C LEU A 44 -6.54 -17.57 16.71
N ASN A 45 -5.29 -17.73 17.17
CA ASN A 45 -4.14 -18.01 16.29
C ASN A 45 -4.33 -19.32 15.53
N SER A 46 -4.75 -20.40 16.19
CA SER A 46 -4.96 -21.68 15.53
C SER A 46 -6.05 -21.61 14.47
N TYR A 47 -7.14 -20.87 14.76
CA TYR A 47 -8.23 -20.64 13.83
C TYR A 47 -7.79 -19.82 12.59
N LEU A 48 -7.12 -18.70 12.81
CA LEU A 48 -6.70 -17.80 11.73
C LEU A 48 -5.57 -18.39 10.85
N ASN A 49 -4.77 -19.30 11.37
CA ASN A 49 -3.80 -20.04 10.56
C ASN A 49 -4.49 -20.89 9.47
N GLY A 50 -5.70 -21.42 9.74
CA GLY A 50 -6.52 -22.09 8.73
C GLY A 50 -7.12 -21.15 7.68
N LEU A 51 -7.22 -19.85 7.98
CA LEU A 51 -7.78 -18.81 7.11
C LEU A 51 -6.73 -17.87 6.49
N SER A 52 -5.49 -18.30 6.41
CA SER A 52 -4.37 -17.49 5.87
C SER A 52 -4.61 -17.00 4.43
N ASN A 53 -5.41 -17.73 3.65
CA ASN A 53 -5.75 -17.42 2.25
C ASN A 53 -7.01 -16.53 2.09
N THR A 54 -7.53 -15.96 3.17
CA THR A 54 -8.68 -15.05 3.16
C THR A 54 -8.24 -13.61 3.43
N ILE A 55 -9.19 -12.68 3.35
CA ILE A 55 -8.95 -11.27 3.71
C ILE A 55 -8.45 -11.11 5.16
N LEU A 56 -8.82 -12.04 6.05
CA LEU A 56 -8.35 -12.07 7.44
C LEU A 56 -6.84 -12.36 7.51
N GLY A 57 -6.35 -13.28 6.65
CA GLY A 57 -4.91 -13.53 6.51
C GLY A 57 -4.17 -12.30 6.02
N LEU A 58 -4.73 -11.56 5.05
CA LEU A 58 -4.16 -10.28 4.58
C LEU A 58 -4.08 -9.25 5.73
N TYR A 59 -5.17 -9.07 6.49
CA TYR A 59 -5.19 -8.17 7.65
C TYR A 59 -4.12 -8.55 8.68
N ASN A 60 -3.96 -9.84 8.93
CA ASN A 60 -2.93 -10.35 9.84
C ASN A 60 -1.52 -10.05 9.34
N VAL A 61 -1.28 -10.13 8.02
CA VAL A 61 0.02 -9.76 7.43
C VAL A 61 0.27 -8.26 7.55
N MET A 62 -0.69 -7.42 7.21
CA MET A 62 -0.55 -5.96 7.20
C MET A 62 -0.47 -5.38 8.62
N SER A 63 -1.11 -6.02 9.62
CA SER A 63 -1.00 -5.64 11.03
C SER A 63 0.27 -6.17 11.71
N GLY A 64 1.11 -6.96 11.02
CA GLY A 64 2.31 -7.55 11.59
C GLY A 64 2.05 -8.64 12.62
N GLY A 65 0.93 -9.36 12.51
CA GLY A 65 0.51 -10.42 13.43
C GLY A 65 -0.40 -9.92 14.58
N ALA A 66 -0.65 -8.63 14.67
CA ALA A 66 -1.51 -8.03 15.69
C ALA A 66 -2.95 -8.55 15.61
N PHE A 67 -3.45 -8.79 14.39
CA PHE A 67 -4.78 -9.33 14.16
C PHE A 67 -4.94 -10.75 14.74
N ALA A 68 -4.00 -11.67 14.49
CA ALA A 68 -4.09 -13.03 15.00
C ALA A 68 -3.92 -13.12 16.53
N ASN A 69 -3.36 -12.11 17.17
CA ASN A 69 -3.19 -12.03 18.62
C ASN A 69 -4.25 -11.14 19.29
N ALA A 70 -5.28 -10.67 18.55
CA ALA A 70 -6.30 -9.75 19.04
C ALA A 70 -5.72 -8.62 19.90
N THR A 71 -4.65 -7.99 19.46
CA THR A 71 -4.01 -6.90 20.22
C THR A 71 -4.80 -5.60 20.07
N ILE A 72 -4.46 -4.59 20.85
CA ILE A 72 -5.09 -3.26 20.76
C ILE A 72 -5.02 -2.70 19.34
N PHE A 73 -3.92 -2.98 18.61
CA PHE A 73 -3.75 -2.54 17.22
C PHE A 73 -4.13 -3.62 16.19
N ALA A 74 -5.03 -4.56 16.54
CA ALA A 74 -5.44 -5.66 15.65
C ALA A 74 -5.97 -5.17 14.30
N LEU A 75 -6.78 -4.11 14.26
CA LEU A 75 -7.26 -3.52 13.01
C LEU A 75 -6.18 -2.71 12.27
N GLY A 76 -5.12 -2.28 12.98
CA GLY A 76 -4.00 -1.54 12.40
C GLY A 76 -4.45 -0.29 11.64
N VAL A 77 -3.84 -0.09 10.45
CA VAL A 77 -4.16 1.02 9.53
C VAL A 77 -5.27 0.68 8.54
N GLN A 78 -5.83 -0.54 8.57
CA GLN A 78 -6.82 -1.00 7.58
C GLN A 78 -8.07 -0.13 7.48
N PRO A 79 -8.72 0.29 8.59
CA PRO A 79 -9.87 1.18 8.52
C PRO A 79 -9.54 2.49 7.81
N TYR A 80 -8.34 3.04 8.03
CA TYR A 80 -7.89 4.26 7.38
C TYR A 80 -7.65 4.06 5.87
N ILE A 81 -7.01 2.96 5.48
CA ILE A 81 -6.78 2.65 4.06
C ILE A 81 -8.11 2.53 3.34
N ASN A 82 -9.04 1.73 3.88
CA ASN A 82 -10.36 1.54 3.28
C ASN A 82 -11.13 2.85 3.19
N SER A 83 -11.10 3.68 4.23
CA SER A 83 -11.71 4.99 4.27
C SER A 83 -11.11 5.94 3.21
N SER A 84 -9.79 6.02 3.15
CA SER A 84 -9.07 6.85 2.17
C SER A 84 -9.44 6.46 0.73
N ILE A 85 -9.53 5.16 0.46
CA ILE A 85 -9.96 4.59 -0.81
C ILE A 85 -11.38 5.04 -1.15
N ILE A 86 -12.32 4.83 -0.22
CA ILE A 86 -13.74 5.18 -0.42
C ILE A 86 -13.87 6.68 -0.66
N ILE A 87 -13.22 7.51 0.13
CA ILE A 87 -13.28 8.96 -0.04
C ILE A 87 -12.65 9.40 -1.36
N GLN A 88 -11.54 8.81 -1.81
CA GLN A 88 -10.97 9.09 -3.12
C GLN A 88 -11.94 8.74 -4.26
N LEU A 89 -12.62 7.60 -4.18
CA LEU A 89 -13.63 7.21 -5.16
C LEU A 89 -14.82 8.18 -5.14
N LEU A 90 -15.31 8.55 -3.95
CA LEU A 90 -16.40 9.51 -3.79
C LEU A 90 -16.02 10.92 -4.28
N THR A 91 -14.75 11.31 -4.17
CA THR A 91 -14.25 12.59 -4.69
C THR A 91 -14.41 12.69 -6.21
N ILE A 92 -14.40 11.56 -6.93
CA ILE A 92 -14.62 11.52 -8.37
C ILE A 92 -16.12 11.43 -8.70
N ALA A 93 -16.88 10.67 -7.88
CA ALA A 93 -18.28 10.41 -8.12
C ALA A 93 -19.19 11.60 -7.71
N ILE A 94 -18.78 12.38 -6.73
CA ILE A 94 -19.58 13.47 -6.16
C ILE A 94 -18.98 14.82 -6.54
N PRO A 95 -19.65 15.63 -7.39
CA PRO A 95 -19.10 16.92 -7.86
C PRO A 95 -18.77 17.92 -6.74
N ALA A 96 -19.47 17.84 -5.60
CA ALA A 96 -19.18 18.70 -4.45
C ALA A 96 -17.82 18.37 -3.81
N LEU A 97 -17.46 17.09 -3.73
CA LEU A 97 -16.16 16.64 -3.22
C LEU A 97 -15.05 16.89 -4.24
N GLU A 98 -15.35 16.74 -5.54
CA GLU A 98 -14.41 17.06 -6.62
C GLU A 98 -14.00 18.53 -6.59
N ARG A 99 -14.96 19.45 -6.46
CA ARG A 99 -14.69 20.89 -6.31
C ARG A 99 -13.87 21.18 -5.05
N LEU A 100 -14.18 20.53 -3.94
CA LEU A 100 -13.45 20.69 -2.70
C LEU A 100 -11.98 20.22 -2.85
N ALA A 101 -11.73 19.16 -3.63
CA ALA A 101 -10.40 18.62 -3.88
C ALA A 101 -9.58 19.49 -4.84
N SER A 102 -10.21 20.01 -5.91
CA SER A 102 -9.54 20.72 -7.01
C SER A 102 -9.45 22.24 -6.79
N GLU A 103 -10.53 22.85 -6.28
CA GLU A 103 -10.64 24.30 -6.13
C GLU A 103 -10.41 24.78 -4.69
N GLY A 104 -10.55 23.88 -3.69
CA GLY A 104 -10.45 24.23 -2.28
C GLY A 104 -9.02 24.48 -1.75
N GLY A 105 -7.97 24.30 -2.57
CA GLY A 105 -6.59 24.49 -2.17
C GLY A 105 -6.21 23.71 -0.89
N GLU A 106 -5.46 24.31 0.01
CA GLU A 106 -5.03 23.67 1.28
C GLU A 106 -6.19 23.45 2.27
N GLU A 107 -7.18 24.34 2.29
CA GLU A 107 -8.36 24.15 3.14
C GLU A 107 -9.24 22.99 2.65
N GLY A 108 -9.40 22.85 1.35
CA GLY A 108 -10.13 21.74 0.75
C GLY A 108 -9.49 20.39 1.08
N LYS A 109 -8.17 20.29 0.96
CA LYS A 109 -7.41 19.09 1.34
C LYS A 109 -7.60 18.76 2.83
N LYS A 110 -7.52 19.74 3.72
CA LYS A 110 -7.76 19.54 5.17
C LYS A 110 -9.17 19.05 5.47
N LYS A 111 -10.19 19.56 4.77
CA LYS A 111 -11.58 19.10 4.91
C LYS A 111 -11.74 17.66 4.46
N ILE A 112 -11.17 17.28 3.30
CA ILE A 112 -11.19 15.90 2.81
C ILE A 112 -10.49 14.96 3.80
N GLN A 113 -9.33 15.37 4.35
CA GLN A 113 -8.64 14.60 5.37
C GLN A 113 -9.49 14.43 6.65
N SER A 114 -10.21 15.45 7.08
CA SER A 114 -11.13 15.34 8.21
C SER A 114 -12.29 14.39 7.93
N ILE A 115 -12.89 14.43 6.73
CA ILE A 115 -13.91 13.47 6.31
C ILE A 115 -13.35 12.04 6.33
N THR A 116 -12.12 11.85 5.84
CA THR A 116 -11.44 10.54 5.87
C THR A 116 -11.24 10.03 7.29
N ARG A 117 -10.88 10.90 8.25
CA ARG A 117 -10.75 10.51 9.67
C ARG A 117 -12.09 10.04 10.26
N TYR A 118 -13.19 10.78 10.03
CA TYR A 118 -14.52 10.36 10.50
C TYR A 118 -14.97 9.05 9.86
N ALA A 119 -14.77 8.90 8.55
CA ALA A 119 -15.04 7.65 7.85
C ALA A 119 -14.20 6.49 8.38
N THR A 120 -12.94 6.74 8.77
CA THR A 120 -12.06 5.75 9.40
C THR A 120 -12.65 5.22 10.70
N VAL A 121 -13.15 6.10 11.56
CA VAL A 121 -13.79 5.69 12.83
C VAL A 121 -15.05 4.86 12.55
N ALA A 122 -15.89 5.29 11.60
CA ALA A 122 -17.10 4.54 11.22
C ALA A 122 -16.77 3.13 10.69
N ILE A 123 -15.75 3.01 9.84
CA ILE A 123 -15.29 1.72 9.32
C ILE A 123 -14.65 0.88 10.45
N ALA A 124 -13.90 1.50 11.36
CA ALA A 124 -13.33 0.79 12.51
C ALA A 124 -14.41 0.21 13.44
N ILE A 125 -15.55 0.89 13.62
CA ILE A 125 -16.71 0.37 14.36
C ILE A 125 -17.25 -0.88 13.66
N LEU A 126 -17.47 -0.82 12.34
CA LEU A 126 -18.00 -1.95 11.57
C LEU A 126 -17.05 -3.16 11.59
N GLN A 127 -15.75 -2.90 11.40
CA GLN A 127 -14.74 -3.97 11.40
C GLN A 127 -14.53 -4.55 12.81
N GLY A 128 -14.52 -3.71 13.84
CA GLY A 128 -14.40 -4.14 15.23
C GLY A 128 -15.58 -4.98 15.67
N TRP A 129 -16.80 -4.57 15.29
CA TRP A 129 -18.00 -5.37 15.52
C TRP A 129 -17.95 -6.71 14.77
N GLY A 130 -17.57 -6.70 13.49
CA GLY A 130 -17.43 -7.92 12.70
C GLY A 130 -16.39 -8.87 13.27
N TYR A 131 -15.28 -8.35 13.77
CA TYR A 131 -14.23 -9.15 14.39
C TYR A 131 -14.68 -9.74 15.74
N TYR A 132 -15.41 -8.98 16.56
CA TYR A 132 -16.04 -9.50 17.77
C TYR A 132 -17.05 -10.61 17.46
N ALA A 133 -17.92 -10.41 16.45
CA ALA A 133 -18.90 -11.41 16.03
C ALA A 133 -18.23 -12.71 15.56
N LEU A 134 -17.12 -12.61 14.83
CA LEU A 134 -16.29 -13.75 14.45
C LEU A 134 -15.82 -14.51 15.70
N MET A 135 -15.16 -13.83 16.63
CA MET A 135 -14.62 -14.45 17.84
C MET A 135 -15.72 -15.11 18.68
N LYS A 136 -16.91 -14.48 18.77
CA LYS A 136 -18.07 -15.03 19.46
C LYS A 136 -18.59 -16.32 18.82
N ASN A 137 -18.73 -16.33 17.48
CA ASN A 137 -19.27 -17.47 16.74
C ASN A 137 -18.36 -18.70 16.78
N TYR A 138 -17.07 -18.51 16.97
CA TYR A 138 -16.09 -19.61 17.07
C TYR A 138 -15.69 -19.95 18.51
N GLY A 139 -16.37 -19.37 19.51
CA GLY A 139 -16.11 -19.67 20.91
C GLY A 139 -14.73 -19.26 21.43
N ILE A 140 -14.14 -18.25 20.82
CA ILE A 140 -12.78 -17.76 21.15
C ILE A 140 -12.82 -16.80 22.37
N LEU A 141 -14.02 -16.32 22.73
CA LEU A 141 -14.20 -15.40 23.85
C LEU A 141 -14.22 -16.16 25.18
N ALA A 142 -13.41 -15.75 26.13
CA ALA A 142 -13.42 -16.30 27.49
C ALA A 142 -14.76 -16.04 28.21
N THR A 143 -15.36 -14.88 27.96
CA THR A 143 -16.67 -14.50 28.52
C THR A 143 -17.48 -13.75 27.44
N THR A 144 -18.79 -14.04 27.41
CA THR A 144 -19.74 -13.36 26.50
C THR A 144 -20.65 -12.44 27.29
N GLY A 145 -20.91 -11.24 26.80
CA GLY A 145 -21.79 -10.26 27.46
C GLY A 145 -21.67 -8.88 26.85
N VAL A 146 -22.47 -7.94 27.32
CA VAL A 146 -22.42 -6.54 26.83
C VAL A 146 -21.12 -5.85 27.24
N TRP A 147 -20.61 -6.11 28.42
CA TRP A 147 -19.38 -5.51 28.93
C TRP A 147 -18.13 -5.96 28.14
N PRO A 148 -17.86 -7.27 27.97
CA PRO A 148 -16.77 -7.72 27.08
C PRO A 148 -16.90 -7.20 25.65
N PHE A 149 -18.11 -7.13 25.10
CA PHE A 149 -18.35 -6.55 23.77
C PHE A 149 -17.88 -5.09 23.70
N LEU A 150 -18.30 -4.24 24.63
CA LEU A 150 -17.90 -2.83 24.66
C LEU A 150 -16.40 -2.68 24.81
N VAL A 151 -15.78 -3.41 25.76
CA VAL A 151 -14.34 -3.31 26.00
C VAL A 151 -13.55 -3.71 24.75
N ILE A 152 -13.89 -4.82 24.10
CA ILE A 152 -13.18 -5.31 22.92
C ILE A 152 -13.34 -4.35 21.74
N VAL A 153 -14.57 -3.96 21.41
CA VAL A 153 -14.85 -3.11 20.25
C VAL A 153 -14.26 -1.71 20.43
N VAL A 154 -14.44 -1.10 21.61
CA VAL A 154 -13.86 0.21 21.90
C VAL A 154 -12.32 0.18 21.87
N SER A 155 -11.70 -0.90 22.39
CA SER A 155 -10.25 -1.08 22.32
C SER A 155 -9.73 -1.11 20.88
N PHE A 156 -10.41 -1.84 19.98
CA PHE A 156 -10.05 -1.90 18.57
C PHE A 156 -10.22 -0.56 17.85
N ILE A 157 -11.32 0.16 18.14
CA ILE A 157 -11.58 1.49 17.57
C ILE A 157 -10.52 2.48 18.03
N ALA A 158 -10.26 2.53 19.35
CA ALA A 158 -9.26 3.40 19.93
C ALA A 158 -7.85 3.10 19.40
N GLY A 159 -7.50 1.81 19.31
CA GLY A 159 -6.24 1.37 18.73
C GLY A 159 -6.06 1.78 17.27
N SER A 160 -7.09 1.58 16.44
CA SER A 160 -7.04 2.01 15.03
C SER A 160 -6.96 3.53 14.86
N ALA A 161 -7.71 4.29 15.65
CA ALA A 161 -7.65 5.75 15.65
C ALA A 161 -6.26 6.25 16.08
N PHE A 162 -5.64 5.60 17.08
CA PHE A 162 -4.30 5.93 17.53
C PHE A 162 -3.24 5.60 16.48
N VAL A 163 -3.34 4.46 15.79
CA VAL A 163 -2.43 4.09 14.70
C VAL A 163 -2.57 5.05 13.52
N MET A 164 -3.79 5.47 13.17
CA MET A 164 -4.02 6.52 12.17
C MET A 164 -3.33 7.82 12.57
N TRP A 165 -3.53 8.29 13.80
CA TRP A 165 -2.87 9.49 14.33
C TRP A 165 -1.33 9.36 14.28
N MET A 166 -0.78 8.21 14.67
CA MET A 166 0.67 7.96 14.56
C MET A 166 1.16 8.08 13.12
N GLY A 167 0.41 7.54 12.15
CA GLY A 167 0.74 7.65 10.73
C GLY A 167 0.76 9.10 10.25
N GLU A 168 -0.21 9.92 10.67
CA GLU A 168 -0.24 11.34 10.37
C GLU A 168 0.95 12.09 11.01
N GLN A 169 1.27 11.80 12.27
CA GLN A 169 2.43 12.40 12.96
C GLN A 169 3.75 12.05 12.26
N ILE A 170 3.93 10.79 11.82
CA ILE A 170 5.12 10.42 11.05
C ILE A 170 5.18 11.18 9.73
N THR A 171 4.05 11.38 9.05
CA THR A 171 4.00 12.14 7.78
C THR A 171 4.38 13.59 7.98
N GLU A 172 3.96 14.22 9.09
CA GLU A 172 4.18 15.64 9.37
C GLU A 172 5.58 15.91 9.93
N PHE A 173 5.98 15.15 10.94
CA PHE A 173 7.24 15.38 11.70
C PHE A 173 8.34 14.36 11.42
N GLY A 174 8.06 13.27 10.72
CA GLY A 174 8.99 12.20 10.40
C GLY A 174 9.50 12.25 8.98
N ILE A 175 9.67 11.06 8.39
CA ILE A 175 10.19 10.86 7.03
C ILE A 175 9.14 10.14 6.21
N GLY A 176 8.89 10.62 4.99
CA GLY A 176 8.02 9.95 4.01
C GLY A 176 6.56 9.85 4.44
N ASN A 177 5.84 8.88 3.88
CA ASN A 177 4.43 8.64 4.22
C ASN A 177 4.31 7.72 5.44
N GLY A 178 3.81 8.25 6.56
CA GLY A 178 3.75 7.52 7.83
C GLY A 178 2.89 6.27 7.80
N ILE A 179 1.76 6.28 7.07
CA ILE A 179 0.90 5.10 6.91
C ILE A 179 1.65 3.98 6.20
N SER A 180 2.36 4.31 5.11
CA SER A 180 3.19 3.36 4.37
C SER A 180 4.33 2.79 5.22
N ILE A 181 4.96 3.62 6.06
CA ILE A 181 6.03 3.19 6.96
C ILE A 181 5.52 2.26 8.06
N ILE A 182 4.32 2.50 8.60
CA ILE A 182 3.69 1.59 9.56
C ILE A 182 3.39 0.23 8.91
N LEU A 183 2.85 0.23 7.68
CA LEU A 183 2.64 -1.00 6.91
C LEU A 183 3.95 -1.75 6.65
N PHE A 184 4.98 -1.03 6.23
CA PHE A 184 6.33 -1.58 6.04
C PHE A 184 6.85 -2.26 7.30
N ALA A 185 6.76 -1.58 8.46
CA ALA A 185 7.18 -2.12 9.74
C ALA A 185 6.36 -3.35 10.16
N GLY A 186 5.04 -3.36 9.90
CA GLY A 186 4.16 -4.48 10.13
C GLY A 186 4.58 -5.72 9.32
N ILE A 187 4.77 -5.56 8.02
CA ILE A 187 5.18 -6.67 7.14
C ILE A 187 6.58 -7.17 7.48
N LEU A 188 7.54 -6.26 7.67
CA LEU A 188 8.93 -6.61 7.98
C LEU A 188 9.06 -7.37 9.30
N SER A 189 8.20 -7.08 10.27
CA SER A 189 8.20 -7.75 11.57
C SER A 189 7.88 -9.24 11.51
N ARG A 190 7.29 -9.72 10.42
CA ARG A 190 6.98 -11.16 10.21
C ARG A 190 8.10 -11.94 9.55
N VAL A 191 9.10 -11.25 8.99
CA VAL A 191 10.23 -11.91 8.31
C VAL A 191 10.96 -12.91 9.21
N PRO A 192 11.28 -12.62 10.51
CA PRO A 192 11.90 -13.59 11.40
C PRO A 192 11.07 -14.88 11.56
N ASN A 193 9.74 -14.74 11.70
CA ASN A 193 8.84 -15.89 11.84
C ASN A 193 8.80 -16.75 10.55
N MET A 194 8.88 -16.11 9.39
CA MET A 194 8.95 -16.83 8.11
C MET A 194 10.25 -17.58 7.93
N VAL A 195 11.36 -16.97 8.33
CA VAL A 195 12.68 -17.63 8.30
C VAL A 195 12.70 -18.83 9.26
N SER A 196 12.17 -18.66 10.48
CA SER A 196 12.08 -19.75 11.45
C SER A 196 11.18 -20.90 10.97
N ALA A 197 10.05 -20.59 10.32
CA ALA A 197 9.17 -21.58 9.70
C ALA A 197 9.86 -22.35 8.55
N GLY A 198 10.64 -21.64 7.72
CA GLY A 198 11.44 -22.28 6.66
C GLY A 198 12.51 -23.22 7.22
N ILE A 199 13.21 -22.80 8.29
CA ILE A 199 14.21 -23.64 8.96
C ILE A 199 13.56 -24.86 9.60
N SER A 200 12.40 -24.71 10.27
CA SER A 200 11.69 -25.84 10.88
C SER A 200 11.22 -26.84 9.82
N MET A 201 10.73 -26.36 8.68
CA MET A 201 10.37 -27.21 7.55
C MET A 201 11.56 -28.05 7.03
N LEU A 202 12.74 -27.42 6.88
CA LEU A 202 13.94 -28.14 6.44
C LEU A 202 14.42 -29.20 7.47
N ARG A 203 14.15 -28.98 8.76
CA ARG A 203 14.44 -29.97 9.82
C ARG A 203 13.48 -31.16 9.77
N THR A 204 12.20 -30.91 9.43
CA THR A 204 11.18 -31.96 9.35
C THR A 204 11.32 -32.77 8.05
N ASP A 205 11.49 -32.09 6.91
CA ASP A 205 11.59 -32.67 5.58
C ASP A 205 12.85 -32.16 4.84
N PRO A 206 14.04 -32.73 5.05
CA PRO A 206 15.28 -32.30 4.39
C PRO A 206 15.22 -32.36 2.86
N THR A 207 14.35 -33.20 2.29
CA THR A 207 14.18 -33.34 0.83
C THR A 207 13.62 -32.10 0.16
N LYS A 208 12.97 -31.19 0.91
CA LYS A 208 12.36 -29.95 0.41
C LYS A 208 13.32 -28.75 0.36
N TRP A 209 14.64 -28.98 0.41
CA TRP A 209 15.63 -27.88 0.32
C TRP A 209 15.49 -27.05 -0.96
N TRP A 210 15.11 -27.70 -2.08
CA TRP A 210 14.87 -27.02 -3.36
C TRP A 210 13.72 -26.00 -3.28
N ALA A 211 12.69 -26.31 -2.50
CA ALA A 211 11.55 -25.41 -2.29
C ALA A 211 11.98 -24.12 -1.57
N MET A 212 12.81 -24.25 -0.53
CA MET A 212 13.39 -23.11 0.16
C MET A 212 14.28 -22.28 -0.76
N LEU A 213 15.12 -22.92 -1.55
CA LEU A 213 15.98 -22.25 -2.55
C LEU A 213 15.12 -21.49 -3.58
N LEU A 214 14.06 -22.10 -4.11
CA LEU A 214 13.14 -21.48 -5.06
C LEU A 214 12.47 -20.24 -4.46
N VAL A 215 12.02 -20.29 -3.20
CA VAL A 215 11.43 -19.13 -2.51
C VAL A 215 12.45 -18.02 -2.34
N VAL A 216 13.67 -18.32 -1.88
CA VAL A 216 14.74 -17.31 -1.69
C VAL A 216 15.12 -16.67 -3.02
N VAL A 217 15.36 -17.46 -4.05
CA VAL A 217 15.69 -16.97 -5.41
C VAL A 217 14.52 -16.16 -5.98
N GLY A 218 13.28 -16.61 -5.79
CA GLY A 218 12.08 -15.92 -6.22
C GLY A 218 11.93 -14.53 -5.55
N ILE A 219 12.15 -14.45 -4.23
CA ILE A 219 12.13 -13.18 -3.51
C ILE A 219 13.23 -12.25 -4.02
N LEU A 220 14.47 -12.73 -4.18
CA LEU A 220 15.57 -11.92 -4.70
C LEU A 220 15.29 -11.42 -6.12
N ALA A 221 14.76 -12.28 -6.99
CA ALA A 221 14.37 -11.91 -8.36
C ALA A 221 13.27 -10.82 -8.33
N LEU A 222 12.26 -10.96 -7.46
CA LEU A 222 11.22 -9.95 -7.26
C LEU A 222 11.81 -8.63 -6.75
N LEU A 223 12.71 -8.65 -5.77
CA LEU A 223 13.37 -7.44 -5.25
C LEU A 223 14.08 -6.68 -6.36
N VAL A 224 14.87 -7.38 -7.19
CA VAL A 224 15.59 -6.79 -8.33
C VAL A 224 14.60 -6.21 -9.34
N LEU A 225 13.59 -7.00 -9.73
CA LEU A 225 12.58 -6.59 -10.72
C LEU A 225 11.81 -5.36 -10.25
N ILE A 226 11.34 -5.33 -8.99
CA ILE A 226 10.60 -4.21 -8.42
C ILE A 226 11.48 -2.96 -8.36
N THR A 227 12.72 -3.09 -7.90
CA THR A 227 13.64 -1.96 -7.80
C THR A 227 13.96 -1.39 -9.18
N TRP A 228 14.18 -2.24 -10.17
CA TRP A 228 14.47 -1.82 -11.54
C TRP A 228 13.29 -1.08 -12.19
N VAL A 229 12.08 -1.62 -12.09
CA VAL A 229 10.89 -1.00 -12.71
C VAL A 229 10.44 0.26 -11.96
N ASN A 230 10.51 0.29 -10.62
CA ASN A 230 10.16 1.49 -9.87
C ASN A 230 11.17 2.64 -10.07
N GLY A 231 12.42 2.33 -10.43
CA GLY A 231 13.41 3.31 -10.82
C GLY A 231 13.30 3.78 -12.29
N ALA A 232 12.51 3.07 -13.11
CA ALA A 232 12.38 3.37 -14.53
C ALA A 232 11.44 4.56 -14.77
N GLU A 233 11.87 5.51 -15.59
CA GLU A 233 11.08 6.67 -15.98
C GLU A 233 11.18 6.96 -17.48
N ARG A 234 10.08 7.40 -18.08
CA ARG A 234 10.03 7.91 -19.44
C ARG A 234 10.21 9.42 -19.41
N ARG A 235 11.32 9.92 -19.91
CA ARG A 235 11.61 11.35 -20.01
C ARG A 235 11.09 11.91 -21.33
N ILE A 236 10.11 12.81 -21.26
CA ILE A 236 9.57 13.53 -22.41
C ILE A 236 10.34 14.86 -22.52
N PRO A 237 11.01 15.14 -23.65
CA PRO A 237 11.72 16.41 -23.81
C PRO A 237 10.73 17.58 -23.89
N VAL A 238 10.97 18.62 -23.11
CA VAL A 238 10.21 19.87 -23.09
C VAL A 238 11.16 21.01 -23.36
N GLN A 239 10.80 21.91 -24.26
CA GLN A 239 11.56 23.12 -24.58
C GLN A 239 10.76 24.33 -24.10
N TYR A 240 11.47 25.29 -23.51
CA TYR A 240 10.90 26.57 -23.12
C TYR A 240 11.34 27.65 -24.12
N ALA A 241 10.39 28.52 -24.51
CA ALA A 241 10.68 29.62 -25.40
C ALA A 241 11.75 30.56 -24.79
N LYS A 242 12.70 30.96 -25.57
CA LYS A 242 13.68 31.99 -25.17
C LYS A 242 12.96 33.32 -24.97
N ARG A 243 13.12 33.93 -23.81
CA ARG A 243 12.57 35.25 -23.51
C ARG A 243 13.69 36.29 -23.52
N GLN A 244 13.61 37.28 -24.39
CA GLN A 244 14.53 38.36 -24.43
C GLN A 244 14.03 39.47 -23.50
N VAL A 245 14.84 39.84 -22.51
CA VAL A 245 14.56 40.96 -21.60
C VAL A 245 15.72 41.93 -21.75
N GLY A 246 15.47 42.99 -22.52
CA GLY A 246 16.53 43.94 -22.93
C GLY A 246 17.58 43.30 -23.87
N ARG A 247 18.88 43.46 -23.57
CA ARG A 247 20.00 42.85 -24.31
C ARG A 247 20.35 41.43 -23.88
N LYS A 248 19.72 40.90 -22.82
CA LYS A 248 19.99 39.54 -22.28
C LYS A 248 18.93 38.55 -22.69
N LEU A 249 19.36 37.41 -23.25
CA LEU A 249 18.53 36.25 -23.55
C LEU A 249 18.41 35.39 -22.31
N TYR A 250 17.17 35.26 -21.79
CA TYR A 250 16.82 34.37 -20.69
C TYR A 250 15.99 33.22 -21.23
N GLY A 251 16.26 31.99 -20.76
CA GLY A 251 15.50 30.78 -21.13
C GLY A 251 16.13 30.01 -22.29
N GLY A 252 15.42 29.05 -22.83
CA GLY A 252 15.94 28.12 -23.84
C GLY A 252 16.59 26.87 -23.24
N GLN A 253 16.45 26.63 -21.95
CA GLN A 253 16.85 25.35 -21.34
C GLN A 253 15.93 24.24 -21.82
N ALA A 254 16.53 23.18 -22.37
CA ALA A 254 15.84 21.93 -22.60
C ALA A 254 15.63 21.24 -21.23
N SER A 255 14.39 21.04 -20.88
CA SER A 255 13.99 20.30 -19.68
C SER A 255 13.33 18.99 -20.07
N THR A 256 13.15 18.10 -19.15
CA THR A 256 12.41 16.84 -19.39
C THR A 256 11.28 16.71 -18.40
N LEU A 257 10.12 16.22 -18.88
CA LEU A 257 9.01 15.81 -18.03
C LEU A 257 9.19 14.32 -17.70
N PRO A 258 9.63 13.96 -16.48
CA PRO A 258 9.79 12.57 -16.10
C PRO A 258 8.43 11.96 -15.78
N MET A 259 8.12 10.81 -16.40
CA MET A 259 6.94 9.99 -16.14
C MET A 259 7.41 8.64 -15.63
N LYS A 260 7.12 8.31 -14.36
CA LYS A 260 7.47 7.01 -13.79
C LYS A 260 6.69 5.89 -14.48
N VAL A 261 7.31 4.74 -14.69
CA VAL A 261 6.66 3.56 -15.29
C VAL A 261 5.55 3.03 -14.37
N ASN A 262 5.79 3.00 -13.06
CA ASN A 262 4.79 2.70 -12.07
C ASN A 262 4.30 4.00 -11.41
N MET A 263 3.37 4.72 -12.08
CA MET A 263 2.79 5.94 -11.54
C MET A 263 1.78 5.68 -10.43
N SER A 264 1.07 4.57 -10.52
CA SER A 264 -0.02 4.21 -9.62
C SER A 264 0.47 3.65 -8.27
N GLY A 265 1.77 3.36 -8.14
CA GLY A 265 2.34 2.79 -6.94
C GLY A 265 1.79 1.41 -6.60
N VAL A 266 1.51 1.17 -5.33
CA VAL A 266 1.03 -0.10 -4.78
C VAL A 266 -0.51 -0.16 -4.66
N LEU A 267 -1.19 0.99 -4.70
CA LEU A 267 -2.62 1.10 -4.45
C LEU A 267 -3.49 0.21 -5.34
N PRO A 268 -3.29 0.12 -6.67
CA PRO A 268 -4.09 -0.75 -7.52
C PRO A 268 -4.08 -2.22 -7.10
N ILE A 269 -2.95 -2.69 -6.56
CA ILE A 269 -2.82 -4.08 -6.09
C ILE A 269 -3.64 -4.29 -4.83
N ILE A 270 -3.59 -3.34 -3.88
CA ILE A 270 -4.36 -3.41 -2.62
C ILE A 270 -5.86 -3.43 -2.93
N PHE A 271 -6.33 -2.60 -3.87
CA PHE A 271 -7.74 -2.57 -4.31
C PHE A 271 -8.14 -3.89 -4.97
N ALA A 272 -7.37 -4.33 -5.95
CA ALA A 272 -7.63 -5.56 -6.67
C ALA A 272 -7.68 -6.76 -5.70
N GLN A 273 -6.76 -6.83 -4.75
CA GLN A 273 -6.71 -7.89 -3.75
C GLN A 273 -7.91 -7.85 -2.82
N SER A 274 -8.29 -6.66 -2.34
CA SER A 274 -9.46 -6.48 -1.47
C SER A 274 -10.73 -6.99 -2.14
N ILE A 275 -10.94 -6.68 -3.43
CA ILE A 275 -12.11 -7.13 -4.20
C ILE A 275 -12.03 -8.62 -4.52
N ALA A 276 -10.86 -9.11 -4.97
CA ALA A 276 -10.68 -10.51 -5.31
C ALA A 276 -10.91 -11.45 -4.11
N MET A 277 -10.61 -10.98 -2.89
CA MET A 277 -10.81 -11.74 -1.66
C MET A 277 -12.23 -11.71 -1.10
N ILE A 278 -13.17 -10.93 -1.66
CA ILE A 278 -14.55 -10.87 -1.17
C ILE A 278 -15.22 -12.24 -1.27
N ILE A 279 -15.15 -12.90 -2.43
CA ILE A 279 -15.81 -14.20 -2.67
C ILE A 279 -15.24 -15.30 -1.77
N PRO A 280 -13.91 -15.53 -1.70
CA PRO A 280 -13.34 -16.49 -0.76
C PRO A 280 -13.70 -16.21 0.71
N THR A 281 -13.77 -14.93 1.08
CA THR A 281 -14.12 -14.54 2.44
C THR A 281 -15.57 -14.87 2.77
N ILE A 282 -16.51 -14.53 1.88
CA ILE A 282 -17.92 -14.89 2.05
C ILE A 282 -18.06 -16.41 2.13
N GLY A 283 -17.35 -17.17 1.28
CA GLY A 283 -17.35 -18.63 1.33
C GLY A 283 -16.86 -19.20 2.66
N ALA A 284 -15.80 -18.64 3.22
CA ALA A 284 -15.27 -19.05 4.51
C ALA A 284 -16.26 -18.83 5.67
N PHE A 285 -17.06 -17.75 5.62
CA PHE A 285 -18.06 -17.44 6.67
C PHE A 285 -19.41 -18.11 6.45
N ALA A 286 -19.93 -18.13 5.22
CA ALA A 286 -21.28 -18.62 4.93
C ALA A 286 -21.37 -20.15 4.91
N ARG A 287 -20.26 -20.89 4.85
CA ARG A 287 -20.18 -22.35 4.76
C ARG A 287 -21.28 -22.89 3.81
N PRO A 288 -21.11 -22.72 2.50
CA PRO A 288 -22.12 -23.12 1.54
C PRO A 288 -22.44 -24.62 1.68
N LYS A 289 -23.70 -24.98 1.50
CA LYS A 289 -24.14 -26.40 1.54
C LYS A 289 -23.41 -27.18 0.45
N GLU A 290 -22.97 -28.39 0.78
CA GLU A 290 -22.36 -29.35 -0.17
C GLU A 290 -23.29 -29.57 -1.37
N GLY A 291 -22.72 -29.49 -2.60
CA GLY A 291 -23.46 -29.61 -3.85
C GLY A 291 -24.19 -28.35 -4.31
N SER A 292 -24.09 -27.24 -3.61
CA SER A 292 -24.71 -25.96 -4.01
C SER A 292 -23.89 -25.29 -5.13
N PHE A 293 -24.61 -24.60 -6.06
CA PHE A 293 -23.96 -23.73 -7.06
C PHE A 293 -23.00 -22.72 -6.40
N TRP A 294 -23.37 -22.20 -5.22
CA TRP A 294 -22.54 -21.28 -4.47
C TRP A 294 -21.23 -21.91 -3.97
N GLU A 295 -21.23 -23.17 -3.58
CA GLU A 295 -20.02 -23.91 -3.26
C GLU A 295 -19.09 -24.03 -4.47
N SER A 296 -19.64 -24.35 -5.63
CA SER A 296 -18.87 -24.42 -6.88
C SER A 296 -18.23 -23.07 -7.22
N VAL A 297 -18.92 -21.96 -7.04
CA VAL A 297 -18.40 -20.60 -7.25
C VAL A 297 -17.26 -20.28 -6.27
N VAL A 298 -17.46 -20.56 -4.98
CA VAL A 298 -16.45 -20.32 -3.94
C VAL A 298 -15.18 -21.15 -4.21
N ASN A 299 -15.35 -22.44 -4.54
CA ASN A 299 -14.25 -23.33 -4.85
C ASN A 299 -13.53 -22.92 -6.15
N ALA A 300 -14.23 -22.42 -7.15
CA ALA A 300 -13.63 -21.91 -8.38
C ALA A 300 -12.79 -20.63 -8.18
N VAL A 301 -13.18 -19.79 -7.23
CA VAL A 301 -12.53 -18.50 -6.93
C VAL A 301 -11.65 -18.60 -5.67
N ASP A 302 -11.32 -19.78 -5.18
CA ASP A 302 -10.34 -19.94 -4.10
C ASP A 302 -8.98 -19.37 -4.53
N SER A 303 -8.28 -18.73 -3.60
CA SER A 303 -6.96 -18.11 -3.80
C SER A 303 -5.88 -19.03 -4.40
N LYS A 304 -6.08 -20.34 -4.31
CA LYS A 304 -5.22 -21.35 -4.91
C LYS A 304 -5.55 -21.69 -6.37
N THR A 305 -6.67 -21.21 -6.90
CA THR A 305 -7.13 -21.58 -8.25
C THR A 305 -6.53 -20.66 -9.32
N VAL A 306 -6.44 -21.18 -10.54
CA VAL A 306 -6.01 -20.40 -11.72
C VAL A 306 -7.05 -19.29 -12.02
N VAL A 307 -8.33 -19.58 -11.80
CA VAL A 307 -9.43 -18.61 -12.01
C VAL A 307 -9.24 -17.38 -11.12
N TYR A 308 -8.91 -17.57 -9.84
CA TYR A 308 -8.57 -16.46 -8.94
C TYR A 308 -7.41 -15.63 -9.47
N MET A 309 -6.33 -16.27 -9.93
CA MET A 309 -5.16 -15.57 -10.45
C MET A 309 -5.49 -14.73 -11.69
N ILE A 310 -6.34 -15.23 -12.58
CA ILE A 310 -6.79 -14.49 -13.78
C ILE A 310 -7.66 -13.29 -13.38
N ILE A 311 -8.65 -13.49 -12.50
CA ILE A 311 -9.52 -12.41 -12.02
C ILE A 311 -8.68 -11.33 -11.32
N TYR A 312 -7.77 -11.74 -10.47
CA TYR A 312 -6.88 -10.83 -9.75
C TYR A 312 -6.00 -10.02 -10.70
N PHE A 313 -5.43 -10.67 -11.74
CA PHE A 313 -4.65 -9.99 -12.78
C PHE A 313 -5.46 -8.94 -13.53
N LEU A 314 -6.66 -9.29 -13.97
CA LEU A 314 -7.55 -8.36 -14.67
C LEU A 314 -7.97 -7.18 -13.79
N LEU A 315 -8.25 -7.44 -12.51
CA LEU A 315 -8.55 -6.38 -11.54
C LEU A 315 -7.37 -5.43 -11.35
N ILE A 316 -6.13 -5.95 -11.25
CA ILE A 316 -4.93 -5.10 -11.16
C ILE A 316 -4.81 -4.19 -12.38
N ILE A 317 -5.03 -4.72 -13.59
CA ILE A 317 -5.00 -3.91 -14.81
C ILE A 317 -6.08 -2.82 -14.77
N ALA A 318 -7.32 -3.20 -14.45
CA ALA A 318 -8.44 -2.26 -14.38
C ALA A 318 -8.17 -1.12 -13.37
N PHE A 319 -7.75 -1.47 -12.17
CA PHE A 319 -7.43 -0.48 -11.13
C PHE A 319 -6.19 0.35 -11.44
N SER A 320 -5.19 -0.20 -12.12
CA SER A 320 -4.01 0.57 -12.56
C SER A 320 -4.40 1.66 -13.55
N TYR A 321 -5.26 1.36 -14.53
CA TYR A 321 -5.78 2.35 -15.46
C TYR A 321 -6.64 3.39 -14.76
N PHE A 322 -7.55 2.93 -13.91
CA PHE A 322 -8.43 3.80 -13.15
C PHE A 322 -7.60 4.79 -12.30
N TYR A 323 -6.61 4.30 -11.56
CA TYR A 323 -5.79 5.13 -10.68
C TYR A 323 -4.87 6.08 -11.45
N ALA A 324 -4.32 5.64 -12.58
CA ALA A 324 -3.48 6.50 -13.42
C ALA A 324 -4.25 7.69 -13.99
N THR A 325 -5.54 7.52 -14.35
CA THR A 325 -6.38 8.61 -14.84
C THR A 325 -6.74 9.63 -13.77
N ILE A 326 -6.81 9.21 -12.50
CA ILE A 326 -7.08 10.09 -11.36
C ILE A 326 -5.84 10.90 -11.01
N GLN A 327 -4.70 10.22 -10.91
CA GLN A 327 -3.48 10.83 -10.39
C GLN A 327 -2.79 11.76 -11.40
N PHE A 328 -3.03 11.55 -12.69
CA PHE A 328 -2.37 12.26 -13.76
C PHE A 328 -3.37 12.87 -14.74
N ASN A 329 -3.52 14.19 -14.68
CA ASN A 329 -4.41 14.93 -15.58
C ASN A 329 -3.62 15.50 -16.77
N PRO A 330 -3.68 14.87 -17.97
CA PRO A 330 -2.94 15.32 -19.15
C PRO A 330 -3.30 16.73 -19.59
N ILE A 331 -4.57 17.14 -19.37
CA ILE A 331 -5.09 18.45 -19.77
C ILE A 331 -4.46 19.54 -18.93
N GLU A 332 -4.42 19.34 -17.62
CA GLU A 332 -3.84 20.27 -16.67
C GLU A 332 -2.34 20.46 -16.93
N ILE A 333 -1.60 19.36 -17.17
CA ILE A 333 -0.17 19.41 -17.48
C ILE A 333 0.08 20.17 -18.79
N ALA A 334 -0.70 19.90 -19.84
CA ALA A 334 -0.56 20.61 -21.11
C ALA A 334 -0.85 22.10 -20.97
N ASN A 335 -1.85 22.47 -20.15
CA ASN A 335 -2.18 23.86 -19.85
C ASN A 335 -1.09 24.55 -19.02
N ASN A 336 -0.51 23.86 -18.02
CA ASN A 336 0.59 24.38 -17.22
C ASN A 336 1.84 24.59 -18.07
N LEU A 337 2.18 23.64 -18.97
CA LEU A 337 3.26 23.83 -19.94
C LEU A 337 3.01 25.05 -20.82
N LYS A 338 1.81 25.20 -21.38
CA LYS A 338 1.43 26.36 -22.22
C LYS A 338 1.55 27.68 -21.47
N LYS A 339 1.05 27.75 -20.21
CA LYS A 339 1.14 28.95 -19.36
C LYS A 339 2.58 29.36 -19.09
N ASN A 340 3.49 28.39 -18.92
CA ASN A 340 4.90 28.63 -18.63
C ASN A 340 5.76 28.79 -19.91
N GLY A 341 5.14 28.86 -21.11
CA GLY A 341 5.86 28.99 -22.37
C GLY A 341 6.64 27.73 -22.79
N GLY A 342 6.31 26.56 -22.19
CA GLY A 342 6.89 25.28 -22.54
C GLY A 342 6.10 24.58 -23.64
N PHE A 343 6.80 23.83 -24.48
CA PHE A 343 6.19 22.99 -25.51
C PHE A 343 6.99 21.70 -25.70
N ILE A 344 6.31 20.69 -26.20
CA ILE A 344 6.93 19.41 -26.57
C ILE A 344 7.30 19.50 -28.06
N PRO A 345 8.58 19.26 -28.45
CA PRO A 345 8.99 19.28 -29.84
C PRO A 345 8.13 18.39 -30.71
N GLY A 346 7.64 18.94 -31.83
CA GLY A 346 6.75 18.25 -32.76
C GLY A 346 5.24 18.34 -32.43
N PHE A 347 4.84 18.93 -31.30
CA PHE A 347 3.43 19.09 -30.92
C PHE A 347 3.11 20.56 -30.63
N ARG A 348 1.95 21.04 -31.15
CA ARG A 348 1.47 22.39 -30.83
C ARG A 348 1.01 22.45 -29.36
N PRO A 349 1.29 23.56 -28.64
CA PRO A 349 0.81 23.77 -27.28
C PRO A 349 -0.73 23.67 -27.19
N GLY A 350 -1.24 23.06 -26.13
CA GLY A 350 -2.67 22.88 -25.87
C GLY A 350 -3.17 21.46 -26.11
N LYS A 351 -4.30 21.29 -26.81
CA LYS A 351 -4.96 20.01 -27.02
C LYS A 351 -4.06 18.92 -27.65
N PRO A 352 -3.26 19.20 -28.73
CA PRO A 352 -2.37 18.20 -29.32
C PRO A 352 -1.32 17.69 -28.31
N THR A 353 -0.82 18.57 -27.46
CA THR A 353 0.13 18.19 -26.38
C THR A 353 -0.56 17.31 -25.34
N SER A 354 -1.80 17.62 -24.93
CA SER A 354 -2.58 16.81 -24.02
C SER A 354 -2.86 15.41 -24.59
N ASP A 355 -3.26 15.32 -25.88
CA ASP A 355 -3.52 14.05 -26.56
C ASP A 355 -2.27 13.18 -26.65
N PHE A 356 -1.12 13.79 -26.93
CA PHE A 356 0.17 13.09 -26.93
C PHE A 356 0.50 12.54 -25.54
N ILE A 357 0.41 13.38 -24.49
CA ILE A 357 0.67 12.96 -23.10
C ILE A 357 -0.28 11.82 -22.69
N LYS A 358 -1.58 11.93 -23.03
CA LYS A 358 -2.58 10.87 -22.77
C LYS A 358 -2.20 9.55 -23.45
N LYS A 359 -1.74 9.59 -24.70
CA LYS A 359 -1.30 8.40 -25.44
C LYS A 359 -0.06 7.75 -24.81
N VAL A 360 0.91 8.56 -24.38
CA VAL A 360 2.12 8.08 -23.69
C VAL A 360 1.73 7.48 -22.34
N LEU A 361 0.90 8.18 -21.56
CA LEU A 361 0.39 7.71 -20.27
C LEU A 361 -0.28 6.34 -20.40
N GLY A 362 -1.19 6.16 -21.37
CA GLY A 362 -1.89 4.88 -21.58
C GLY A 362 -0.93 3.72 -21.85
N LYS A 363 0.14 3.95 -22.65
CA LYS A 363 1.15 2.92 -22.94
C LYS A 363 2.00 2.58 -21.71
N ILE A 364 2.41 3.59 -20.96
CA ILE A 364 3.20 3.40 -19.73
C ILE A 364 2.36 2.68 -18.68
N THR A 365 1.10 3.09 -18.52
CA THR A 365 0.16 2.45 -17.57
C THR A 365 -0.09 0.99 -17.92
N LEU A 366 -0.22 0.64 -19.21
CA LEU A 366 -0.38 -0.76 -19.62
C LEU A 366 0.83 -1.59 -19.20
N PHE A 367 2.03 -1.11 -19.49
CA PHE A 367 3.26 -1.80 -19.11
C PHE A 367 3.37 -1.93 -17.58
N GLY A 368 3.11 -0.84 -16.84
CA GLY A 368 3.11 -0.84 -15.37
C GLY A 368 2.07 -1.79 -14.79
N ALA A 369 0.85 -1.83 -15.35
CA ALA A 369 -0.23 -2.72 -14.91
C ALA A 369 0.10 -4.21 -15.12
N VAL A 370 0.63 -4.56 -16.30
CA VAL A 370 1.07 -5.93 -16.59
C VAL A 370 2.21 -6.35 -15.65
N TYR A 371 3.19 -5.47 -15.48
CA TYR A 371 4.27 -5.66 -14.52
C TYR A 371 3.74 -5.92 -13.09
N LEU A 372 2.86 -5.05 -12.57
CA LEU A 372 2.26 -5.20 -11.25
C LEU A 372 1.49 -6.52 -11.12
N GLY A 373 0.75 -6.90 -12.18
CA GLY A 373 0.02 -8.17 -12.24
C GLY A 373 0.95 -9.39 -12.17
N ILE A 374 2.06 -9.38 -12.92
CA ILE A 374 3.06 -10.46 -12.89
C ILE A 374 3.68 -10.58 -11.50
N VAL A 375 4.11 -9.46 -10.92
CA VAL A 375 4.74 -9.44 -9.58
C VAL A 375 3.76 -9.89 -8.49
N ALA A 376 2.47 -9.56 -8.61
CA ALA A 376 1.45 -9.97 -7.66
C ALA A 376 1.11 -11.47 -7.75
N ILE A 377 1.13 -12.05 -8.97
CA ILE A 377 0.77 -13.45 -9.19
C ILE A 377 1.95 -14.40 -8.97
N LEU A 378 3.18 -13.99 -9.25
CA LEU A 378 4.37 -14.85 -9.19
C LEU A 378 4.51 -15.58 -7.85
N PRO A 379 4.34 -14.94 -6.66
CA PRO A 379 4.37 -15.65 -5.38
C PRO A 379 3.21 -16.63 -5.18
N LEU A 380 2.03 -16.37 -5.77
CA LEU A 380 0.91 -17.30 -5.72
C LEU A 380 1.25 -18.58 -6.51
N ILE A 381 1.91 -18.41 -7.65
CA ILE A 381 2.40 -19.56 -8.45
C ILE A 381 3.46 -20.35 -7.68
N ILE A 382 4.45 -19.64 -7.09
CA ILE A 382 5.49 -20.28 -6.28
C ILE A 382 4.87 -21.02 -5.09
N GLY A 383 3.94 -20.38 -4.37
CA GLY A 383 3.26 -20.99 -3.23
C GLY A 383 2.49 -22.27 -3.60
N ARG A 384 1.92 -22.32 -4.82
CA ARG A 384 1.24 -23.51 -5.35
C ARG A 384 2.21 -24.64 -5.69
N ILE A 385 3.38 -24.31 -6.25
CA ILE A 385 4.41 -25.30 -6.62
C ILE A 385 5.06 -25.91 -5.38
N VAL A 386 5.32 -25.05 -4.38
CA VAL A 386 6.01 -25.44 -3.14
C VAL A 386 5.07 -26.13 -2.14
N ASP A 387 3.76 -25.90 -2.24
CA ASP A 387 2.70 -26.42 -1.35
C ASP A 387 2.99 -26.18 0.15
N VAL A 388 3.58 -25.01 0.47
CA VAL A 388 3.87 -24.60 1.85
C VAL A 388 3.24 -23.24 2.13
N PRO A 389 2.07 -23.20 2.81
CA PRO A 389 1.32 -21.96 3.05
C PRO A 389 2.11 -20.90 3.83
N THR A 390 2.98 -21.33 4.74
CA THR A 390 3.80 -20.45 5.59
C THR A 390 4.92 -19.72 4.82
N LEU A 391 5.32 -20.23 3.66
CA LEU A 391 6.34 -19.60 2.82
C LEU A 391 5.76 -18.72 1.71
N SER A 392 4.43 -18.75 1.50
CA SER A 392 3.80 -17.88 0.53
C SER A 392 3.75 -16.44 1.07
N ILE A 393 4.83 -15.72 0.87
CA ILE A 393 4.82 -14.27 1.04
C ILE A 393 3.94 -13.71 -0.07
N GLY A 394 2.84 -13.08 0.29
CA GLY A 394 2.01 -12.41 -0.70
C GLY A 394 2.86 -11.42 -1.52
N GLY A 395 2.80 -11.49 -2.86
CA GLY A 395 3.55 -10.57 -3.73
C GLY A 395 3.30 -9.11 -3.42
N THR A 396 2.10 -8.81 -2.96
CA THR A 396 1.71 -7.49 -2.42
C THR A 396 2.62 -7.03 -1.29
N SER A 397 2.96 -7.92 -0.35
CA SER A 397 3.82 -7.55 0.79
C SER A 397 5.23 -7.18 0.33
N VAL A 398 5.80 -7.92 -0.63
CA VAL A 398 7.13 -7.60 -1.19
C VAL A 398 7.12 -6.26 -1.92
N ILE A 399 6.07 -6.02 -2.74
CA ILE A 399 5.92 -4.75 -3.47
C ILE A 399 5.80 -3.58 -2.49
N ILE A 400 4.99 -3.73 -1.44
CA ILE A 400 4.80 -2.69 -0.41
C ILE A 400 6.14 -2.40 0.28
N VAL A 401 6.86 -3.42 0.71
CA VAL A 401 8.15 -3.26 1.40
C VAL A 401 9.17 -2.54 0.51
N VAL A 402 9.32 -2.97 -0.74
CA VAL A 402 10.29 -2.35 -1.66
C VAL A 402 9.84 -0.95 -2.07
N GLY A 403 8.56 -0.77 -2.40
CA GLY A 403 8.00 0.52 -2.79
C GLY A 403 8.19 1.57 -1.70
N VAL A 404 7.81 1.24 -0.46
CA VAL A 404 7.95 2.15 0.68
C VAL A 404 9.42 2.45 1.00
N ALA A 405 10.30 1.44 0.92
CA ALA A 405 11.74 1.66 1.11
C ALA A 405 12.31 2.65 0.09
N LEU A 406 11.96 2.48 -1.20
CA LEU A 406 12.40 3.38 -2.27
C LEU A 406 11.82 4.79 -2.11
N GLU A 407 10.52 4.93 -1.83
CA GLU A 407 9.86 6.22 -1.58
C GLU A 407 10.48 6.95 -0.39
N THR A 408 10.78 6.23 0.69
CA THR A 408 11.41 6.81 1.88
C THR A 408 12.82 7.32 1.58
N VAL A 409 13.62 6.57 0.80
CA VAL A 409 14.96 7.00 0.39
C VAL A 409 14.88 8.21 -0.53
N GLN A 410 13.96 8.22 -1.51
CA GLN A 410 13.73 9.36 -2.40
C GLN A 410 13.28 10.61 -1.62
N SER A 411 12.42 10.44 -0.63
CA SER A 411 12.01 11.54 0.26
C SER A 411 13.19 12.12 1.04
N LEU A 412 14.08 11.26 1.57
CA LEU A 412 15.31 11.69 2.24
C LEU A 412 16.25 12.45 1.28
N GLU A 413 16.46 11.91 0.09
CA GLU A 413 17.31 12.55 -0.93
C GLU A 413 16.77 13.92 -1.34
N SER A 414 15.46 14.04 -1.54
CA SER A 414 14.80 15.32 -1.86
C SER A 414 14.97 16.33 -0.73
N GLN A 415 14.82 15.92 0.53
CA GLN A 415 15.03 16.81 1.69
C GLN A 415 16.49 17.23 1.86
N MET A 416 17.46 16.37 1.51
CA MET A 416 18.89 16.72 1.53
C MET A 416 19.24 17.73 0.43
N LEU A 417 18.72 17.54 -0.80
CA LEU A 417 18.96 18.44 -1.94
C LEU A 417 18.40 19.84 -1.67
N MET A 418 17.18 19.95 -1.15
CA MET A 418 16.58 21.24 -0.80
C MET A 418 17.43 22.07 0.19
N ARG A 419 18.23 21.42 1.02
CA ARG A 419 19.11 22.09 2.01
C ARG A 419 20.46 22.47 1.45
N GLN A 420 21.02 21.69 0.54
CA GLN A 420 22.26 22.09 -0.15
C GLN A 420 22.07 23.39 -0.94
N TYR A 421 20.85 23.61 -1.47
CA TYR A 421 20.51 24.87 -2.15
C TYR A 421 20.36 26.06 -1.18
N LYS A 422 19.86 25.85 0.05
CA LYS A 422 19.77 26.93 1.06
C LYS A 422 21.14 27.39 1.56
N GLY A 423 22.10 26.49 1.73
CA GLY A 423 23.45 26.82 2.14
C GLY A 423 24.31 27.52 1.07
N PHE A 424 23.80 27.70 -0.16
CA PHE A 424 24.43 28.51 -1.21
C PHE A 424 23.88 29.94 -1.28
N LEU A 425 22.83 30.26 -0.52
CA LEU A 425 22.14 31.55 -0.50
C LEU A 425 22.36 32.32 0.82
N GLU A 426 22.98 31.69 1.80
CA GLU A 426 23.57 32.31 3.00
C GLU A 426 25.10 32.45 2.82
#